data_4185bbc219c5ff031e4e70bbf55d9b05
#
_entry.id   4185bbc219c5ff031e4e70bbf55d9b05
#
_cell.length_a   1.000
_cell.length_b   1.000
_cell.length_c   1.000
_cell.angle_alpha   90.00
_cell.angle_beta   90.00
_cell.angle_gamma   90.00
#
_symmetry.space_group_name_H-M   'P 1'
#
loop_
_entity.id
_entity.type
_entity.pdbx_description
1 polymer ?
#
loop_
_entity_poly.entity_id
_entity_poly.type
_entity_poly.pdbx_seq_one_letter_code
_entity_poly.pdbx_strand_id
1 'polypeptide(L)'
;LTLLSSLPRVLGPGETLALPVTLFAAEDGLGPVTVSADVEGPISLSDRPDEQGAELDFQESGERIAELGLKTDQRTGTATVTVSARAKEHEGEGYRASETVHLPVRAANPPTVRDAGRLLAAGETWSQRHRAHGLPGTNQSRLTVSSLPAMGLERRLEYLLGYPHGCVEQTVSEPLPQLYLSRL
;
A
#
# COMPACT_ATOMS: atom_id res chain seq x y z
N LEU A 1 -6.21 -29.58 -7.01
CA LEU A 1 -6.30 -28.64 -5.90
C LEU A 1 -6.26 -27.20 -6.45
N THR A 2 -7.27 -26.38 -6.14
CA THR A 2 -7.34 -24.96 -6.51
C THR A 2 -7.33 -24.12 -5.25
N LEU A 3 -6.66 -22.95 -5.27
CA LEU A 3 -6.55 -22.00 -4.18
C LEU A 3 -7.06 -20.63 -4.64
N LEU A 4 -7.82 -19.97 -3.79
CA LEU A 4 -8.27 -18.60 -3.94
C LEU A 4 -8.12 -17.87 -2.62
N SER A 5 -7.37 -16.78 -2.61
CA SER A 5 -7.25 -15.88 -1.45
C SER A 5 -8.14 -14.65 -1.62
N SER A 6 -8.71 -14.18 -0.51
CA SER A 6 -9.57 -12.98 -0.51
C SER A 6 -8.93 -11.88 0.31
N LEU A 7 -8.35 -10.89 -0.39
CA LEU A 7 -7.71 -9.73 0.21
C LEU A 7 -8.37 -8.43 -0.27
N PRO A 8 -8.44 -7.39 0.58
CA PRO A 8 -8.87 -6.07 0.15
C PRO A 8 -7.86 -5.47 -0.84
N ARG A 9 -8.30 -4.55 -1.69
CA ARG A 9 -7.44 -3.91 -2.71
C ARG A 9 -6.38 -2.97 -2.13
N VAL A 10 -6.57 -2.48 -0.92
CA VAL A 10 -5.72 -1.52 -0.23
C VAL A 10 -5.78 -1.82 1.25
N LEU A 11 -4.65 -1.69 1.94
CA LEU A 11 -4.55 -1.83 3.39
C LEU A 11 -4.11 -0.49 4.01
N GLY A 12 -4.58 -0.22 5.22
CA GLY A 12 -4.08 0.87 6.06
C GLY A 12 -2.87 0.45 6.88
N PRO A 13 -1.98 1.38 7.26
CA PRO A 13 -0.92 1.10 8.21
C PRO A 13 -1.45 0.78 9.61
N GLY A 14 -0.91 -0.29 10.22
CA GLY A 14 -1.28 -0.74 11.56
C GLY A 14 -2.62 -1.49 11.63
N GLU A 15 -3.15 -1.96 10.52
CA GLU A 15 -4.34 -2.79 10.47
C GLU A 15 -4.01 -4.25 10.77
N THR A 16 -4.95 -4.93 11.41
CA THR A 16 -4.99 -6.38 11.56
C THR A 16 -6.19 -6.90 10.79
N LEU A 17 -5.98 -7.93 9.99
CA LEU A 17 -7.03 -8.52 9.16
C LEU A 17 -6.90 -10.04 9.11
N ALA A 18 -8.03 -10.68 8.87
CA ALA A 18 -8.08 -12.08 8.50
C ALA A 18 -7.94 -12.23 6.99
N LEU A 19 -7.20 -13.24 6.57
CA LEU A 19 -7.04 -13.67 5.18
C LEU A 19 -7.80 -14.98 4.99
N PRO A 20 -9.02 -14.96 4.46
CA PRO A 20 -9.70 -16.19 4.06
C PRO A 20 -9.03 -16.79 2.84
N VAL A 21 -8.70 -18.06 2.94
CA VAL A 21 -8.12 -18.89 1.87
C VAL A 21 -9.08 -20.03 1.58
N THR A 22 -9.72 -19.98 0.43
CA THR A 22 -10.61 -21.04 -0.05
C THR A 22 -9.79 -22.05 -0.86
N LEU A 23 -9.89 -23.31 -0.48
CA LEU A 23 -9.35 -24.43 -1.21
C LEU A 23 -10.46 -25.30 -1.76
N PHE A 24 -10.29 -25.73 -3.01
CA PHE A 24 -11.18 -26.67 -3.67
C PHE A 24 -10.41 -27.91 -4.14
N ALA A 25 -10.83 -29.09 -3.66
CA ALA A 25 -10.34 -30.38 -4.13
C ALA A 25 -11.36 -30.97 -5.11
N ALA A 26 -10.91 -31.32 -6.31
CA ALA A 26 -11.76 -31.91 -7.36
C ALA A 26 -12.00 -33.41 -7.16
N GLU A 27 -11.15 -34.08 -6.39
CA GLU A 27 -11.15 -35.53 -6.17
C GLU A 27 -11.19 -35.84 -4.69
N ASP A 28 -11.74 -37.01 -4.36
CA ASP A 28 -11.79 -37.53 -3.00
C ASP A 28 -10.42 -38.09 -2.57
N GLY A 29 -10.18 -38.15 -1.27
CA GLY A 29 -9.02 -38.81 -0.71
C GLY A 29 -7.71 -38.04 -0.82
N LEU A 30 -7.75 -36.72 -1.07
CA LEU A 30 -6.55 -35.88 -1.10
C LEU A 30 -5.83 -35.83 0.27
N GLY A 31 -6.57 -36.07 1.35
CA GLY A 31 -6.04 -36.08 2.72
C GLY A 31 -5.70 -34.69 3.26
N PRO A 32 -4.72 -34.62 4.19
CA PRO A 32 -4.36 -33.37 4.84
C PRO A 32 -3.60 -32.43 3.89
N VAL A 33 -4.10 -31.20 3.80
CA VAL A 33 -3.52 -30.08 3.04
C VAL A 33 -3.06 -29.01 3.99
N THR A 34 -1.77 -28.67 3.96
CA THR A 34 -1.19 -27.58 4.74
C THR A 34 -1.32 -26.28 3.95
N VAL A 35 -1.88 -25.24 4.58
CA VAL A 35 -1.98 -23.86 4.07
C VAL A 35 -1.01 -22.99 4.83
N SER A 36 -0.22 -22.20 4.10
CA SER A 36 0.73 -21.24 4.67
C SER A 36 0.76 -19.96 3.84
N ALA A 37 1.24 -18.87 4.43
CA ALA A 37 1.51 -17.64 3.72
C ALA A 37 2.92 -17.13 4.00
N ASP A 38 3.58 -16.64 2.96
CA ASP A 38 4.82 -15.87 3.02
C ASP A 38 4.51 -14.41 2.71
N VAL A 39 5.10 -13.49 3.46
CA VAL A 39 4.80 -12.07 3.33
C VAL A 39 6.06 -11.23 3.24
N GLU A 40 6.02 -10.18 2.40
CA GLU A 40 7.11 -9.23 2.22
C GLU A 40 6.58 -7.79 2.24
N GLY A 41 7.45 -6.83 2.61
CA GLY A 41 7.11 -5.42 2.67
C GLY A 41 6.55 -4.98 4.04
N PRO A 42 5.64 -3.99 4.09
CA PRO A 42 5.09 -3.46 5.33
C PRO A 42 3.93 -4.31 5.89
N ILE A 43 4.12 -5.62 5.95
CA ILE A 43 3.13 -6.61 6.43
C ILE A 43 3.85 -7.76 7.12
N SER A 44 3.21 -8.38 8.07
CA SER A 44 3.66 -9.58 8.79
C SER A 44 2.49 -10.54 9.01
N LEU A 45 2.79 -11.80 9.26
CA LEU A 45 1.80 -12.73 9.81
C LEU A 45 1.42 -12.30 11.23
N SER A 46 0.23 -12.71 11.65
CA SER A 46 -0.23 -12.53 13.04
C SER A 46 0.77 -13.09 14.04
N ASP A 47 0.84 -12.48 15.22
CA ASP A 47 1.66 -12.96 16.34
C ASP A 47 1.10 -14.25 16.97
N ARG A 48 -0.10 -14.68 16.56
CA ARG A 48 -0.77 -15.90 17.05
C ARG A 48 -0.37 -17.11 16.18
N PRO A 49 0.21 -18.17 16.77
CA PRO A 49 0.64 -19.33 16.00
C PRO A 49 -0.49 -20.06 15.26
N ASP A 50 -1.70 -20.05 15.81
CA ASP A 50 -2.89 -20.65 15.23
C ASP A 50 -3.45 -19.90 14.02
N GLU A 51 -2.99 -18.67 13.80
CA GLU A 51 -3.35 -17.81 12.66
C GLU A 51 -2.26 -17.75 11.57
N GLN A 52 -1.11 -18.39 11.77
CA GLN A 52 0.03 -18.36 10.82
C GLN A 52 -0.05 -19.43 9.72
N GLY A 53 -0.87 -20.45 9.93
CA GLY A 53 -1.08 -21.54 9.00
C GLY A 53 -2.26 -22.40 9.42
N ALA A 54 -2.72 -23.26 8.53
CA ALA A 54 -3.81 -24.17 8.80
C ALA A 54 -3.55 -25.54 8.15
N GLU A 55 -4.12 -26.59 8.72
CA GLU A 55 -4.21 -27.91 8.11
C GLU A 55 -5.68 -28.26 7.88
N LEU A 56 -6.04 -28.54 6.62
CA LEU A 56 -7.39 -28.89 6.20
C LEU A 56 -7.38 -30.32 5.69
N ASP A 57 -8.33 -31.13 6.13
CA ASP A 57 -8.45 -32.53 5.70
C ASP A 57 -9.52 -32.69 4.62
N PHE A 58 -9.10 -33.23 3.46
CA PHE A 58 -9.96 -33.52 2.31
C PHE A 58 -10.12 -35.02 2.11
N GLN A 59 -10.98 -35.65 2.91
CA GLN A 59 -11.41 -37.03 2.70
C GLN A 59 -12.36 -37.15 1.52
N GLU A 60 -13.18 -36.11 1.32
CA GLU A 60 -14.11 -35.96 0.20
C GLU A 60 -13.76 -34.70 -0.58
N SER A 61 -14.03 -34.73 -1.87
CA SER A 61 -13.94 -33.56 -2.75
C SER A 61 -14.84 -32.43 -2.27
N GLY A 62 -14.50 -31.21 -2.62
CA GLY A 62 -15.29 -30.04 -2.24
C GLY A 62 -14.45 -28.88 -1.75
N GLU A 63 -15.10 -27.95 -1.05
CA GLU A 63 -14.54 -26.70 -0.60
C GLU A 63 -14.23 -26.73 0.91
N ARG A 64 -13.09 -26.13 1.29
CA ARG A 64 -12.71 -25.85 2.67
C ARG A 64 -12.10 -24.45 2.74
N ILE A 65 -12.28 -23.78 3.87
CA ILE A 65 -11.76 -22.44 4.10
C ILE A 65 -10.80 -22.49 5.28
N ALA A 66 -9.61 -21.95 5.08
CA ALA A 66 -8.66 -21.61 6.13
C ALA A 66 -8.70 -20.09 6.34
N GLU A 67 -8.38 -19.66 7.56
CA GLU A 67 -8.25 -18.25 7.90
C GLU A 67 -6.87 -17.99 8.49
N LEU A 68 -6.09 -17.11 7.85
CA LEU A 68 -4.77 -16.71 8.31
C LEU A 68 -4.81 -15.27 8.81
N GLY A 69 -4.05 -14.97 9.87
CA GLY A 69 -3.96 -13.61 10.42
C GLY A 69 -2.83 -12.82 9.78
N LEU A 70 -3.13 -11.58 9.37
CA LEU A 70 -2.16 -10.63 8.84
C LEU A 70 -2.20 -9.33 9.64
N LYS A 71 -1.03 -8.65 9.70
CA LYS A 71 -0.87 -7.37 10.37
C LYS A 71 0.04 -6.47 9.55
N THR A 72 -0.38 -5.23 9.28
CA THR A 72 0.44 -4.25 8.59
C THR A 72 1.30 -3.44 9.57
N ASP A 73 2.47 -3.04 9.13
CA ASP A 73 3.35 -2.12 9.85
C ASP A 73 2.76 -0.70 9.90
N GLN A 74 3.32 0.15 10.80
CA GLN A 74 3.00 1.57 10.88
C GLN A 74 3.72 2.40 9.78
N ARG A 75 3.81 1.86 8.55
CA ARG A 75 4.46 2.52 7.40
C ARG A 75 3.74 2.20 6.11
N THR A 76 3.89 3.08 5.13
CA THR A 76 3.35 2.88 3.78
C THR A 76 4.32 2.09 2.90
N GLY A 77 3.81 1.48 1.85
CA GLY A 77 4.60 0.73 0.88
C GLY A 77 3.76 -0.24 0.07
N THR A 78 4.42 -1.18 -0.59
CA THR A 78 3.76 -2.31 -1.24
C THR A 78 4.03 -3.56 -0.43
N ALA A 79 2.99 -4.26 -0.06
CA ALA A 79 3.04 -5.58 0.57
C ALA A 79 2.87 -6.66 -0.51
N THR A 80 3.58 -7.76 -0.36
CA THR A 80 3.40 -8.96 -1.18
C THR A 80 2.98 -10.10 -0.24
N VAL A 81 1.91 -10.78 -0.59
CA VAL A 81 1.40 -11.95 0.13
C VAL A 81 1.37 -13.13 -0.83
N THR A 82 2.13 -14.17 -0.53
CA THR A 82 2.14 -15.43 -1.28
C THR A 82 1.52 -16.52 -0.44
N VAL A 83 0.32 -16.96 -0.82
CA VAL A 83 -0.38 -18.06 -0.16
C VAL A 83 -0.05 -19.36 -0.89
N SER A 84 0.24 -20.40 -0.14
CA SER A 84 0.57 -21.73 -0.66
C SER A 84 -0.24 -22.80 0.04
N ALA A 85 -0.72 -23.76 -0.72
CA ALA A 85 -1.36 -24.97 -0.23
C ALA A 85 -0.61 -26.20 -0.75
N ARG A 86 -0.35 -27.17 0.13
CA ARG A 86 0.36 -28.42 -0.19
C ARG A 86 -0.35 -29.60 0.45
N ALA A 87 -0.72 -30.57 -0.38
CA ALA A 87 -1.13 -31.87 0.10
C ALA A 87 0.12 -32.73 0.38
N LYS A 88 0.04 -33.65 1.34
CA LYS A 88 1.07 -34.68 1.53
C LYS A 88 1.09 -35.54 0.27
N GLU A 89 2.31 -35.97 -0.11
CA GLU A 89 2.48 -36.90 -1.24
C GLU A 89 1.70 -38.20 -0.97
N HIS A 90 0.82 -38.53 -1.88
CA HIS A 90 0.16 -39.82 -1.95
C HIS A 90 0.52 -40.45 -3.30
N GLU A 91 1.06 -41.67 -3.29
CA GLU A 91 1.50 -42.41 -4.49
C GLU A 91 2.52 -41.66 -5.37
N GLY A 92 3.33 -40.74 -4.79
CA GLY A 92 4.40 -40.03 -5.50
C GLY A 92 3.96 -38.74 -6.24
N GLU A 93 2.69 -38.37 -6.19
CA GLU A 93 2.20 -37.09 -6.69
C GLU A 93 1.87 -36.14 -5.52
N GLY A 94 2.50 -34.97 -5.52
CA GLY A 94 2.23 -33.89 -4.56
C GLY A 94 1.40 -32.79 -5.19
N TYR A 95 0.18 -32.58 -4.72
CA TYR A 95 -0.64 -31.44 -5.17
C TYR A 95 -0.19 -30.16 -4.51
N ARG A 96 0.00 -29.12 -5.33
CA ARG A 96 0.39 -27.78 -4.87
C ARG A 96 -0.42 -26.73 -5.59
N ALA A 97 -0.82 -25.69 -4.84
CA ALA A 97 -1.41 -24.48 -5.40
C ALA A 97 -0.78 -23.27 -4.70
N SER A 98 -0.58 -22.18 -5.41
CA SER A 98 -0.09 -20.93 -4.83
C SER A 98 -0.65 -19.74 -5.58
N GLU A 99 -0.83 -18.64 -4.83
CA GLU A 99 -1.28 -17.35 -5.36
C GLU A 99 -0.43 -16.25 -4.72
N THR A 100 0.00 -15.27 -5.53
CA THR A 100 0.74 -14.09 -5.06
C THR A 100 -0.06 -12.84 -5.35
N VAL A 101 -0.28 -12.04 -4.30
CA VAL A 101 -1.03 -10.78 -4.37
C VAL A 101 -0.15 -9.63 -3.93
N HIS A 102 -0.14 -8.55 -4.71
CA HIS A 102 0.54 -7.30 -4.37
C HIS A 102 -0.48 -6.25 -3.93
N LEU A 103 -0.28 -5.71 -2.74
CA LEU A 103 -1.20 -4.81 -2.07
C LEU A 103 -0.52 -3.50 -1.68
N PRO A 104 -1.07 -2.34 -2.05
CA PRO A 104 -0.60 -1.08 -1.53
C PRO A 104 -1.04 -0.90 -0.07
N VAL A 105 -0.09 -0.60 0.81
CA VAL A 105 -0.35 -0.13 2.18
C VAL A 105 -0.26 1.39 2.17
N ARG A 106 -1.39 2.08 2.36
CA ARG A 106 -1.53 3.53 2.20
C ARG A 106 -2.20 4.15 3.41
N ALA A 107 -1.82 5.41 3.72
CA ALA A 107 -2.56 6.21 4.69
C ALA A 107 -3.98 6.48 4.17
N ALA A 108 -4.99 6.23 5.01
CA ALA A 108 -6.39 6.50 4.69
C ALA A 108 -6.72 8.00 4.65
N ASN A 109 -5.96 8.81 5.40
CA ASN A 109 -6.20 10.25 5.51
C ASN A 109 -5.46 11.03 4.42
N PRO A 110 -6.04 12.14 3.94
CA PRO A 110 -5.37 13.03 3.00
C PRO A 110 -4.12 13.66 3.63
N PRO A 111 -3.14 14.09 2.81
CA PRO A 111 -1.96 14.76 3.30
C PRO A 111 -2.32 16.10 3.97
N THR A 112 -1.67 16.40 5.08
CA THR A 112 -1.81 17.66 5.81
C THR A 112 -0.61 18.55 5.50
N VAL A 113 -0.87 19.77 5.04
CA VAL A 113 0.17 20.77 4.77
C VAL A 113 0.25 21.77 5.92
N ARG A 114 1.48 22.06 6.36
CA ARG A 114 1.76 23.12 7.33
C ARG A 114 2.80 24.05 6.76
N ASP A 115 2.44 25.31 6.66
CA ASP A 115 3.32 26.37 6.18
C ASP A 115 3.76 27.24 7.36
N ALA A 116 5.02 27.66 7.35
CA ALA A 116 5.56 28.68 8.22
C ALA A 116 6.48 29.58 7.39
N GLY A 117 6.33 30.87 7.52
CA GLY A 117 7.13 31.83 6.77
C GLY A 117 7.50 33.04 7.62
N ARG A 118 8.64 33.66 7.31
CA ARG A 118 9.08 34.89 7.92
C ARG A 118 9.78 35.79 6.90
N LEU A 119 9.49 37.08 6.98
CA LEU A 119 10.28 38.08 6.28
C LEU A 119 11.49 38.43 7.16
N LEU A 120 12.69 38.34 6.59
CA LEU A 120 13.95 38.63 7.25
C LEU A 120 14.50 39.95 6.73
N ALA A 121 14.89 40.85 7.66
CA ALA A 121 15.66 42.03 7.31
C ALA A 121 17.14 41.64 7.09
N ALA A 122 17.89 42.57 6.49
CA ALA A 122 19.33 42.35 6.28
C ALA A 122 20.05 42.12 7.61
N GLY A 123 20.80 41.01 7.72
CA GLY A 123 21.54 40.63 8.92
C GLY A 123 20.70 39.83 9.94
N GLU A 124 19.40 39.66 9.74
CA GLU A 124 18.59 38.79 10.63
C GLU A 124 18.83 37.31 10.37
N THR A 125 18.70 36.54 11.44
CA THR A 125 18.74 35.09 11.43
C THR A 125 17.38 34.52 11.83
N TRP A 126 16.91 33.52 11.12
CA TRP A 126 15.70 32.78 11.46
C TRP A 126 16.04 31.31 11.74
N SER A 127 15.48 30.82 12.84
CA SER A 127 15.58 29.40 13.23
C SER A 127 14.20 28.86 13.50
N GLN A 128 13.85 27.78 12.85
CA GLN A 128 12.57 27.10 13.00
C GLN A 128 12.79 25.62 13.28
N ARG A 129 12.24 25.15 14.40
CA ARG A 129 12.23 23.70 14.68
C ARG A 129 11.04 23.07 13.99
N HIS A 130 11.32 22.15 13.09
CA HIS A 130 10.30 21.36 12.42
C HIS A 130 10.09 20.03 13.16
N ARG A 131 8.83 19.65 13.39
CA ARG A 131 8.45 18.35 13.93
C ARG A 131 7.63 17.63 12.87
N ALA A 132 8.08 16.43 12.49
CA ALA A 132 7.33 15.56 11.59
C ALA A 132 5.96 15.22 12.19
N HIS A 133 4.95 15.16 11.33
CA HIS A 133 3.58 14.79 11.68
C HIS A 133 3.14 13.60 10.85
N GLY A 134 2.20 12.82 11.40
CA GLY A 134 1.63 11.67 10.70
C GLY A 134 2.53 10.46 10.72
N LEU A 135 2.40 9.63 9.70
CA LEU A 135 3.11 8.36 9.59
C LEU A 135 4.59 8.55 9.30
N PRO A 136 5.49 7.78 9.94
CA PRO A 136 6.90 7.77 9.60
C PRO A 136 7.13 7.49 8.11
N GLY A 137 8.07 8.21 7.51
CA GLY A 137 8.42 8.03 6.08
C GLY A 137 7.50 8.73 5.08
N THR A 138 6.37 9.33 5.51
CA THR A 138 5.44 10.05 4.60
C THR A 138 5.63 11.57 4.62
N ASN A 139 6.50 12.08 5.50
CA ASN A 139 6.72 13.51 5.66
C ASN A 139 7.65 14.04 4.56
N GLN A 140 7.24 15.13 3.93
CA GLN A 140 8.06 15.92 3.02
C GLN A 140 8.15 17.34 3.54
N SER A 141 9.36 17.92 3.49
CA SER A 141 9.60 19.30 3.90
C SER A 141 10.30 20.04 2.77
N ARG A 142 9.82 21.25 2.50
CA ARG A 142 10.43 22.15 1.53
C ARG A 142 10.76 23.46 2.22
N LEU A 143 11.97 23.96 2.02
CA LEU A 143 12.39 25.30 2.44
C LEU A 143 12.59 26.15 1.18
N THR A 144 11.84 27.23 1.09
CA THR A 144 11.99 28.22 0.00
C THR A 144 12.54 29.51 0.58
N VAL A 145 13.63 29.99 0.01
CA VAL A 145 14.24 31.30 0.33
C VAL A 145 14.17 32.16 -0.92
N SER A 146 13.55 33.31 -0.80
CA SER A 146 13.35 34.22 -1.95
C SER A 146 13.55 35.67 -1.54
N SER A 147 14.12 36.48 -2.42
CA SER A 147 14.17 37.95 -2.29
C SER A 147 12.85 38.63 -2.74
N LEU A 148 11.92 37.86 -3.30
CA LEU A 148 10.60 38.35 -3.70
C LEU A 148 9.56 37.88 -2.67
N PRO A 149 8.45 38.66 -2.48
CA PRO A 149 7.35 38.20 -1.66
C PRO A 149 6.83 36.83 -2.12
N ALA A 150 6.50 35.95 -1.20
CA ALA A 150 5.93 34.65 -1.50
C ALA A 150 4.53 34.83 -2.12
N MET A 151 4.44 34.78 -3.43
CA MET A 151 3.15 34.92 -4.15
C MET A 151 2.39 33.59 -4.29
N GLY A 152 2.94 32.49 -3.79
CA GLY A 152 2.34 31.15 -3.90
C GLY A 152 2.19 30.66 -5.34
N LEU A 153 2.97 31.20 -6.27
CA LEU A 153 2.92 30.87 -7.70
C LEU A 153 3.18 29.37 -7.94
N GLU A 154 4.09 28.77 -7.22
CA GLU A 154 4.45 27.37 -7.36
C GLU A 154 3.24 26.45 -7.15
N ARG A 155 2.49 26.66 -6.08
CA ARG A 155 1.28 25.90 -5.76
C ARG A 155 0.17 26.10 -6.79
N ARG A 156 0.07 27.31 -7.35
CA ARG A 156 -0.87 27.63 -8.42
C ARG A 156 -0.46 27.00 -9.75
N LEU A 157 0.84 26.94 -10.03
CA LEU A 157 1.37 26.27 -11.22
C LEU A 157 1.19 24.76 -11.12
N GLU A 158 1.48 24.13 -9.96
CA GLU A 158 1.21 22.71 -9.72
C GLU A 158 -0.28 22.38 -9.91
N TYR A 159 -1.18 23.23 -9.41
CA TYR A 159 -2.62 23.08 -9.61
C TYR A 159 -3.00 23.16 -11.09
N LEU A 160 -2.48 24.14 -11.83
CA LEU A 160 -2.76 24.30 -13.27
C LEU A 160 -2.21 23.15 -14.10
N LEU A 161 -1.05 22.60 -13.73
CA LEU A 161 -0.42 21.46 -14.42
C LEU A 161 -1.12 20.12 -14.11
N GLY A 162 -1.77 20.01 -12.96
CA GLY A 162 -2.42 18.80 -12.49
C GLY A 162 -3.95 18.75 -12.71
N TYR A 163 -4.54 19.69 -13.45
CA TYR A 163 -5.99 19.82 -13.61
C TYR A 163 -6.50 19.45 -15.02
N PRO A 164 -6.49 18.19 -15.44
CA PRO A 164 -6.95 17.76 -16.75
C PRO A 164 -8.46 17.45 -16.70
N HIS A 165 -9.31 18.40 -16.98
CA HIS A 165 -10.75 18.17 -17.11
C HIS A 165 -11.27 18.38 -18.54
N GLY A 166 -10.58 17.95 -19.54
CA GLY A 166 -11.06 17.62 -20.88
C GLY A 166 -11.89 18.64 -21.67
N CYS A 167 -12.19 19.84 -21.14
CA CYS A 167 -12.80 20.88 -21.95
C CYS A 167 -11.72 21.71 -22.68
N VAL A 168 -12.07 22.25 -23.84
CA VAL A 168 -11.14 23.00 -24.71
C VAL A 168 -10.46 24.15 -23.95
N GLU A 169 -11.20 24.85 -23.09
CA GLU A 169 -10.71 25.99 -22.30
C GLU A 169 -9.62 25.50 -21.30
N GLN A 170 -9.81 24.36 -20.66
CA GLN A 170 -8.85 23.78 -19.72
C GLN A 170 -7.62 23.23 -20.45
N THR A 171 -7.84 22.55 -21.58
CA THR A 171 -6.76 22.04 -22.42
C THR A 171 -5.86 23.16 -22.99
N VAL A 172 -6.39 24.34 -23.20
CA VAL A 172 -5.62 25.52 -23.65
C VAL A 172 -4.96 26.22 -22.47
N SER A 173 -5.60 26.28 -21.31
CA SER A 173 -5.08 26.97 -20.12
C SER A 173 -3.91 26.21 -19.46
N GLU A 174 -3.86 24.88 -19.60
CA GLU A 174 -2.79 24.03 -19.04
C GLU A 174 -1.41 24.28 -19.69
N PRO A 175 -1.24 24.31 -21.05
CA PRO A 175 0.04 24.53 -21.68
C PRO A 175 0.50 26.00 -21.65
N LEU A 176 -0.41 26.97 -21.47
CA LEU A 176 -0.08 28.39 -21.50
C LEU A 176 1.00 28.77 -20.47
N PRO A 177 0.95 28.38 -19.18
CA PRO A 177 2.02 28.63 -18.23
C PRO A 177 3.34 27.94 -18.61
N GLN A 178 3.27 26.76 -19.23
CA GLN A 178 4.46 25.99 -19.60
C GLN A 178 5.31 26.70 -20.68
N LEU A 179 4.69 27.48 -21.55
CA LEU A 179 5.38 28.28 -22.56
C LEU A 179 6.29 29.38 -21.97
N TYR A 180 6.03 29.76 -20.72
CA TYR A 180 6.75 30.87 -20.06
C TYR A 180 7.64 30.38 -18.90
N LEU A 181 7.45 29.16 -18.40
CA LEU A 181 8.23 28.60 -17.28
C LEU A 181 9.73 28.52 -17.57
N SER A 182 10.13 28.34 -18.85
CA SER A 182 11.54 28.29 -19.25
C SER A 182 12.23 29.67 -19.25
N ARG A 183 11.47 30.75 -19.02
CA ARG A 183 11.97 32.12 -18.98
C ARG A 183 12.01 32.72 -17.58
N LEU A 184 11.51 31.98 -16.59
CA LEU A 184 11.56 32.33 -15.16
C LEU A 184 12.68 31.57 -14.46
#